data_99ca15c1916b23f40f554105fb8dce46
#
_entry.id   99ca15c1916b23f40f554105fb8dce46
#
_cell.length_a   1.000
_cell.length_b   1.000
_cell.length_c   1.000
_cell.angle_alpha   90.00
_cell.angle_beta   90.00
_cell.angle_gamma   90.00
#
_symmetry.space_group_name_H-M   'P 1'
#
loop_
_entity.id
_entity.type
_entity.pdbx_description
1 polymer ?
#
loop_
_entity_poly.entity_id
_entity_poly.type
_entity_poly.pdbx_seq_one_letter_code
_entity_poly.pdbx_strand_id
1 'polypeptide(L)'
;MKKVSCKADLDYPCKPSGTRVPVCAFLGERSNKMATGKSCSRWFAPIAALLMVVSLSGCFDKEGDQRKAFIDFLQNTVMRSGERLPTLTADQKKQFGPFVSDYAILYGYSQQVSQAMDSGIRPVVDSVNAIRVPQDYMTQREPLRQSNGALGVLSQQLQNAKMQADASRSALKQGDDLKPVFDKVYEKVVTKPSEALQPLIPAAQIFTQQLVQVGDFIAQQNTQVSFVANGIQFPTSQQASQYNTLIGPLASQHQAFSQAWSTAVAATE
;
A
#
# COMPACT_ATOMS: atom_id res chain seq x y z
N MET A 1 -52.21 0.07 12.65
CA MET A 1 -51.46 -0.99 13.36
C MET A 1 -51.24 -2.17 12.43
N LYS A 2 -50.11 -2.29 11.77
CA LYS A 2 -49.70 -3.51 11.08
C LYS A 2 -48.19 -3.70 11.37
N LYS A 3 -47.89 -4.75 12.14
CA LYS A 3 -46.54 -5.21 12.41
C LYS A 3 -46.02 -5.89 11.17
N VAL A 4 -44.83 -5.48 10.67
CA VAL A 4 -44.07 -6.21 9.69
C VAL A 4 -42.89 -6.84 10.41
N SER A 5 -42.88 -8.17 10.44
CA SER A 5 -41.82 -9.01 10.96
C SER A 5 -40.87 -9.32 9.82
N CYS A 6 -39.60 -8.96 9.90
CA CYS A 6 -38.56 -9.45 9.01
C CYS A 6 -37.83 -10.61 9.70
N LYS A 7 -37.98 -11.80 9.12
CA LYS A 7 -37.16 -12.98 9.43
C LYS A 7 -35.80 -12.82 8.74
N ALA A 8 -34.77 -13.00 9.51
CA ALA A 8 -33.42 -13.20 8.99
C ALA A 8 -33.17 -14.72 8.88
N ASP A 9 -33.06 -15.20 7.66
CA ASP A 9 -32.58 -16.56 7.38
C ASP A 9 -31.12 -16.44 6.93
N LEU A 10 -30.22 -16.89 7.81
CA LEU A 10 -28.80 -17.08 7.55
C LEU A 10 -28.57 -18.60 7.50
N ASP A 11 -28.61 -19.16 6.29
CA ASP A 11 -28.16 -20.53 6.04
C ASP A 11 -26.69 -20.52 5.68
N TYR A 12 -25.85 -20.96 6.60
CA TYR A 12 -24.49 -21.42 6.33
C TYR A 12 -24.43 -22.95 6.46
N PRO A 13 -23.99 -23.69 5.44
CA PRO A 13 -23.80 -25.12 5.57
C PRO A 13 -22.53 -25.44 6.35
N CYS A 14 -22.68 -26.15 7.45
CA CYS A 14 -21.61 -26.81 8.18
C CYS A 14 -20.94 -27.90 7.32
N LYS A 15 -19.62 -27.84 7.20
CA LYS A 15 -18.81 -28.89 6.58
C LYS A 15 -18.20 -29.78 7.67
N PRO A 16 -18.32 -31.11 7.59
CA PRO A 16 -17.80 -31.99 8.63
C PRO A 16 -16.29 -32.21 8.52
N SER A 17 -15.68 -32.33 9.66
CA SER A 17 -14.29 -32.69 9.89
C SER A 17 -13.99 -34.14 9.50
N GLY A 18 -12.78 -34.36 9.03
CA GLY A 18 -12.10 -35.64 9.21
C GLY A 18 -11.65 -36.35 7.97
N THR A 19 -10.38 -36.20 7.64
CA THR A 19 -9.61 -37.30 7.06
C THR A 19 -8.13 -37.14 7.43
N ARG A 20 -7.66 -38.14 8.15
CA ARG A 20 -6.26 -38.35 8.54
C ARG A 20 -5.45 -38.74 7.30
N VAL A 21 -4.27 -38.19 7.19
CA VAL A 21 -3.26 -38.62 6.19
C VAL A 21 -2.33 -39.63 6.87
N PRO A 22 -2.10 -40.81 6.33
CA PRO A 22 -1.15 -41.75 6.89
C PRO A 22 0.27 -41.42 6.45
N VAL A 23 1.16 -41.36 7.44
CA VAL A 23 2.62 -41.38 7.27
C VAL A 23 3.01 -42.81 6.88
N CYS A 24 3.62 -42.98 5.69
CA CYS A 24 4.33 -44.20 5.35
C CYS A 24 5.82 -43.91 5.33
N ALA A 25 6.49 -44.35 6.38
CA ALA A 25 7.91 -44.60 6.40
C ALA A 25 8.18 -45.89 5.61
N PHE A 26 9.12 -45.90 4.71
CA PHE A 26 9.69 -47.11 4.15
C PHE A 26 11.21 -47.00 4.19
N LEU A 27 11.74 -47.74 5.15
CA LEU A 27 13.12 -48.22 5.21
C LEU A 27 13.22 -49.59 4.52
N GLY A 28 14.27 -49.82 3.78
CA GLY A 28 14.63 -51.16 3.26
C GLY A 28 15.55 -50.99 2.03
N GLU A 29 16.69 -50.99 2.15
CA GLU A 29 17.88 -51.88 2.30
C GLU A 29 18.05 -52.91 1.19
N ARG A 30 19.26 -52.80 0.56
CA ARG A 30 20.14 -53.78 -0.12
C ARG A 30 19.66 -54.46 -1.40
N SER A 31 20.46 -54.40 -2.44
CA SER A 31 21.51 -55.42 -2.73
C SER A 31 22.17 -55.18 -4.08
N ASN A 32 23.48 -55.31 -4.05
CA ASN A 32 24.45 -55.51 -5.14
C ASN A 32 23.99 -56.51 -6.22
N LYS A 33 24.29 -56.20 -7.48
CA LYS A 33 24.94 -57.15 -8.41
C LYS A 33 25.62 -56.41 -9.57
N MET A 34 26.92 -56.59 -9.66
CA MET A 34 27.73 -56.32 -10.82
C MET A 34 27.30 -57.14 -12.04
N ALA A 35 27.22 -56.51 -13.20
CA ALA A 35 27.35 -57.19 -14.47
C ALA A 35 28.13 -56.28 -15.42
N THR A 36 29.35 -56.76 -15.72
CA THR A 36 30.25 -56.26 -16.76
C THR A 36 29.65 -56.44 -18.14
N GLY A 37 29.50 -55.34 -18.89
CA GLY A 37 29.17 -55.38 -20.31
C GLY A 37 30.04 -54.36 -21.06
N LYS A 38 30.97 -54.87 -21.84
CA LYS A 38 31.94 -54.13 -22.62
C LYS A 38 31.36 -53.28 -23.73
N SER A 39 31.92 -52.06 -23.86
CA SER A 39 32.32 -51.43 -25.12
C SER A 39 31.31 -51.38 -26.27
N CYS A 40 30.76 -50.17 -26.48
CA CYS A 40 30.66 -49.55 -27.82
C CYS A 40 30.04 -48.15 -27.64
N SER A 41 30.76 -47.17 -27.92
CA SER A 41 30.32 -45.89 -28.51
C SER A 41 31.21 -44.71 -28.10
N ARG A 42 32.42 -44.68 -28.57
CA ARG A 42 33.26 -43.46 -28.53
C ARG A 42 32.84 -42.41 -29.58
N TRP A 43 31.76 -42.66 -30.34
CA TRP A 43 31.34 -41.78 -31.42
C TRP A 43 30.11 -40.87 -31.10
N PHE A 44 29.43 -41.08 -29.97
CA PHE A 44 28.27 -40.23 -29.61
C PHE A 44 28.61 -39.05 -28.69
N ALA A 45 29.84 -38.99 -28.14
CA ALA A 45 30.29 -37.92 -27.27
C ALA A 45 30.27 -36.50 -27.88
N PRO A 46 30.65 -36.30 -29.17
CA PRO A 46 30.67 -34.97 -29.77
C PRO A 46 29.26 -34.45 -30.10
N ILE A 47 28.28 -35.33 -30.36
CA ILE A 47 26.89 -34.92 -30.68
C ILE A 47 26.15 -34.49 -29.42
N ALA A 48 26.36 -35.15 -28.28
CA ALA A 48 25.76 -34.75 -27.01
C ALA A 48 26.32 -33.41 -26.50
N ALA A 49 27.62 -33.14 -26.69
CA ALA A 49 28.22 -31.86 -26.35
C ALA A 49 27.72 -30.71 -27.26
N LEU A 50 27.47 -30.97 -28.54
CA LEU A 50 26.92 -29.98 -29.47
C LEU A 50 25.47 -29.65 -29.15
N LEU A 51 24.66 -30.62 -28.73
CA LEU A 51 23.27 -30.40 -28.31
C LEU A 51 23.19 -29.61 -26.98
N MET A 52 24.13 -29.76 -26.05
CA MET A 52 24.15 -28.94 -24.81
C MET A 52 24.50 -27.47 -25.10
N VAL A 53 25.37 -27.18 -26.07
CA VAL A 53 25.72 -25.79 -26.41
C VAL A 53 24.58 -25.07 -27.09
N VAL A 54 23.76 -25.75 -27.91
CA VAL A 54 22.57 -25.15 -28.54
C VAL A 54 21.47 -24.87 -27.52
N SER A 55 21.39 -25.66 -26.45
CA SER A 55 20.38 -25.44 -25.38
C SER A 55 20.69 -24.23 -24.50
N LEU A 56 21.94 -23.82 -24.37
CA LEU A 56 22.39 -22.66 -23.61
C LEU A 56 22.15 -21.33 -24.35
N SER A 57 22.28 -21.33 -25.68
CA SER A 57 22.07 -20.12 -26.49
C SER A 57 20.60 -19.70 -26.58
N GLY A 58 19.67 -20.64 -26.56
CA GLY A 58 18.22 -20.32 -26.59
C GLY A 58 17.64 -19.73 -25.30
N CYS A 59 18.29 -19.94 -24.13
CA CYS A 59 17.86 -19.34 -22.88
C CYS A 59 18.34 -17.88 -22.72
N PHE A 60 19.49 -17.55 -23.28
CA PHE A 60 20.09 -16.22 -23.16
C PHE A 60 19.35 -15.19 -24.03
N ASP A 61 18.91 -15.60 -25.20
CA ASP A 61 18.15 -14.75 -26.13
C ASP A 61 16.75 -14.42 -25.55
N LYS A 62 16.10 -15.40 -24.93
CA LYS A 62 14.78 -15.23 -24.30
C LYS A 62 14.79 -14.24 -23.12
N GLU A 63 15.80 -14.29 -22.26
CA GLU A 63 15.92 -13.35 -21.14
C GLU A 63 16.16 -11.91 -21.64
N GLY A 64 16.94 -11.73 -22.70
CA GLY A 64 17.15 -10.45 -23.35
C GLY A 64 15.85 -9.83 -23.87
N ASP A 65 15.02 -10.63 -24.54
CA ASP A 65 13.71 -10.17 -25.02
C ASP A 65 12.75 -9.84 -23.89
N GLN A 66 12.71 -10.66 -22.83
CA GLN A 66 11.92 -10.42 -21.63
C GLN A 66 12.32 -9.12 -20.93
N ARG A 67 13.62 -8.85 -20.84
CA ARG A 67 14.18 -7.63 -20.26
C ARG A 67 13.83 -6.39 -21.09
N LYS A 68 13.96 -6.45 -22.42
CA LYS A 68 13.55 -5.35 -23.30
C LYS A 68 12.06 -5.04 -23.18
N ALA A 69 11.22 -6.06 -23.16
CA ALA A 69 9.78 -5.89 -23.00
C ALA A 69 9.42 -5.26 -21.63
N PHE A 70 10.14 -5.65 -20.58
CA PHE A 70 9.96 -5.09 -19.26
C PHE A 70 10.44 -3.63 -19.19
N ILE A 71 11.58 -3.29 -19.79
CA ILE A 71 12.06 -1.90 -19.91
C ILE A 71 11.02 -1.02 -20.62
N ASP A 72 10.49 -1.49 -21.75
CA ASP A 72 9.46 -0.76 -22.50
C ASP A 72 8.21 -0.53 -21.65
N PHE A 73 7.75 -1.55 -20.94
CA PHE A 73 6.61 -1.43 -20.02
C PHE A 73 6.88 -0.42 -18.89
N LEU A 74 8.06 -0.43 -18.30
CA LEU A 74 8.43 0.53 -17.27
C LEU A 74 8.40 1.96 -17.81
N GLN A 75 8.98 2.20 -18.99
CA GLN A 75 9.09 3.54 -19.59
C GLN A 75 7.76 4.06 -20.12
N ASN A 76 6.97 3.22 -20.79
CA ASN A 76 5.79 3.66 -21.54
C ASN A 76 4.48 3.48 -20.78
N THR A 77 4.45 2.61 -19.76
CA THR A 77 3.25 2.36 -18.96
C THR A 77 3.43 2.86 -17.53
N VAL A 78 4.44 2.33 -16.79
CA VAL A 78 4.59 2.65 -15.36
C VAL A 78 4.97 4.12 -15.14
N MET A 79 5.88 4.66 -15.94
CA MET A 79 6.27 6.09 -15.85
C MET A 79 5.13 7.06 -16.17
N ARG A 80 4.08 6.59 -16.83
CA ARG A 80 2.90 7.40 -17.18
C ARG A 80 1.69 7.09 -16.30
N SER A 81 1.80 6.08 -15.43
CA SER A 81 0.76 5.75 -14.46
C SER A 81 0.73 6.81 -13.35
N GLY A 82 -0.48 7.14 -12.89
CA GLY A 82 -0.69 7.96 -11.70
C GLY A 82 -0.60 7.15 -10.41
N GLU A 83 -1.43 7.50 -9.43
CA GLU A 83 -1.45 6.93 -8.07
C GLU A 83 -1.45 5.39 -8.03
N ARG A 84 -2.09 4.74 -8.99
CA ARG A 84 -2.23 3.28 -9.02
C ARG A 84 -1.50 2.67 -10.19
N LEU A 85 -0.59 1.77 -9.89
CA LEU A 85 0.09 0.99 -10.91
C LEU A 85 -0.84 -0.10 -11.49
N PRO A 86 -0.72 -0.44 -12.80
CA PRO A 86 -1.54 -1.47 -13.42
C PRO A 86 -1.19 -2.87 -12.89
N THR A 87 -2.19 -3.72 -12.73
CA THR A 87 -1.99 -5.14 -12.45
C THR A 87 -1.52 -5.84 -13.73
N LEU A 88 -0.45 -6.65 -13.64
CA LEU A 88 0.06 -7.41 -14.78
C LEU A 88 -0.93 -8.49 -15.23
N THR A 89 -1.20 -8.53 -16.53
CA THR A 89 -1.96 -9.63 -17.15
C THR A 89 -1.15 -10.93 -17.16
N ALA A 90 -1.81 -12.07 -17.41
CA ALA A 90 -1.13 -13.36 -17.52
C ALA A 90 -0.09 -13.36 -18.66
N ASP A 91 -0.39 -12.69 -19.77
CA ASP A 91 0.53 -12.60 -20.90
C ASP A 91 1.73 -11.69 -20.60
N GLN A 92 1.53 -10.56 -19.93
CA GLN A 92 2.63 -9.70 -19.46
C GLN A 92 3.55 -10.44 -18.47
N LYS A 93 2.99 -11.25 -17.55
CA LYS A 93 3.80 -12.09 -16.66
C LYS A 93 4.67 -13.08 -17.41
N LYS A 94 4.14 -13.71 -18.49
CA LYS A 94 4.93 -14.61 -19.36
C LYS A 94 5.99 -13.82 -20.14
N GLN A 95 5.64 -12.64 -20.64
CA GLN A 95 6.49 -11.78 -21.44
C GLN A 95 7.66 -11.21 -20.64
N PHE A 96 7.45 -10.85 -19.37
CA PHE A 96 8.51 -10.28 -18.50
C PHE A 96 9.32 -11.35 -17.77
N GLY A 97 8.82 -12.59 -17.67
CA GLY A 97 9.54 -13.70 -17.06
C GLY A 97 10.03 -13.39 -15.63
N PRO A 98 11.34 -13.47 -15.34
CA PRO A 98 11.88 -13.24 -14.00
C PRO A 98 11.68 -11.80 -13.49
N PHE A 99 11.54 -10.81 -14.38
CA PHE A 99 11.37 -9.39 -14.02
C PHE A 99 9.99 -9.06 -13.42
N VAL A 100 9.06 -10.00 -13.39
CA VAL A 100 7.80 -9.88 -12.65
C VAL A 100 8.05 -9.64 -11.17
N SER A 101 9.09 -10.24 -10.58
CA SER A 101 9.49 -10.01 -9.19
C SER A 101 9.97 -8.58 -8.93
N ASP A 102 10.67 -7.99 -9.90
CA ASP A 102 11.13 -6.60 -9.82
C ASP A 102 9.93 -5.64 -9.83
N TYR A 103 8.96 -5.90 -10.71
CA TYR A 103 7.73 -5.13 -10.74
C TYR A 103 6.90 -5.26 -9.45
N ALA A 104 6.89 -6.43 -8.83
CA ALA A 104 6.15 -6.67 -7.58
C ALA A 104 6.60 -5.74 -6.44
N ILE A 105 7.86 -5.30 -6.42
CA ILE A 105 8.39 -4.32 -5.45
C ILE A 105 7.68 -2.98 -5.62
N LEU A 106 7.61 -2.48 -6.84
CA LEU A 106 6.96 -1.20 -7.19
C LEU A 106 5.45 -1.27 -6.93
N TYR A 107 4.82 -2.32 -7.41
CA TYR A 107 3.39 -2.55 -7.29
C TYR A 107 2.96 -2.67 -5.83
N GLY A 108 3.69 -3.45 -5.03
CA GLY A 108 3.39 -3.64 -3.61
C GLY A 108 3.45 -2.34 -2.82
N TYR A 109 4.48 -1.51 -3.06
CA TYR A 109 4.57 -0.20 -2.41
C TYR A 109 3.45 0.75 -2.86
N SER A 110 3.16 0.84 -4.17
CA SER A 110 2.06 1.65 -4.70
C SER A 110 0.71 1.26 -4.09
N GLN A 111 0.44 -0.03 -3.87
CA GLN A 111 -0.78 -0.47 -3.19
C GLN A 111 -0.85 0.01 -1.73
N GLN A 112 0.28 0.00 -1.00
CA GLN A 112 0.32 0.52 0.37
C GLN A 112 0.06 2.03 0.41
N VAL A 113 0.64 2.79 -0.53
CA VAL A 113 0.38 4.23 -0.65
C VAL A 113 -1.09 4.50 -0.97
N SER A 114 -1.66 3.84 -1.99
CA SER A 114 -3.08 4.01 -2.35
C SER A 114 -4.00 3.67 -1.18
N GLN A 115 -3.72 2.58 -0.44
CA GLN A 115 -4.49 2.22 0.74
C GLN A 115 -4.39 3.28 1.84
N ALA A 116 -3.19 3.83 2.07
CA ALA A 116 -2.98 4.88 3.06
C ALA A 116 -3.75 6.16 2.69
N MET A 117 -3.74 6.54 1.42
CA MET A 117 -4.51 7.69 0.94
C MET A 117 -6.01 7.46 1.08
N ASP A 118 -6.53 6.33 0.62
CA ASP A 118 -7.97 6.04 0.59
C ASP A 118 -8.57 5.82 1.99
N SER A 119 -7.89 5.06 2.86
CA SER A 119 -8.43 4.68 4.18
C SER A 119 -7.94 5.55 5.33
N GLY A 120 -6.88 6.33 5.13
CA GLY A 120 -6.30 7.18 6.18
C GLY A 120 -6.51 8.66 5.96
N ILE A 121 -6.04 9.19 4.83
CA ILE A 121 -6.01 10.64 4.62
C ILE A 121 -7.33 11.19 4.07
N ARG A 122 -7.96 10.52 3.09
CA ARG A 122 -9.23 10.99 2.50
C ARG A 122 -10.34 11.15 3.54
N PRO A 123 -10.55 10.24 4.51
CA PRO A 123 -11.54 10.44 5.57
C PRO A 123 -11.28 11.68 6.44
N VAL A 124 -10.00 12.05 6.63
CA VAL A 124 -9.65 13.31 7.31
C VAL A 124 -10.10 14.50 6.48
N VAL A 125 -9.75 14.52 5.18
CA VAL A 125 -10.14 15.59 4.25
C VAL A 125 -11.66 15.74 4.21
N ASP A 126 -12.40 14.63 4.13
CA ASP A 126 -13.85 14.63 4.09
C ASP A 126 -14.46 15.19 5.38
N SER A 127 -13.94 14.77 6.56
CA SER A 127 -14.40 15.27 7.86
C SER A 127 -14.08 16.77 8.04
N VAL A 128 -12.91 17.21 7.59
CA VAL A 128 -12.54 18.64 7.61
C VAL A 128 -13.48 19.46 6.73
N ASN A 129 -13.74 18.98 5.51
CA ASN A 129 -14.61 19.63 4.55
C ASN A 129 -16.09 19.66 5.02
N ALA A 130 -16.49 18.77 5.90
CA ALA A 130 -17.82 18.74 6.50
C ALA A 130 -18.01 19.80 7.60
N ILE A 131 -16.93 20.38 8.13
CA ILE A 131 -17.01 21.45 9.16
C ILE A 131 -17.29 22.78 8.46
N ARG A 132 -18.52 23.30 8.60
CA ARG A 132 -19.00 24.55 8.01
C ARG A 132 -19.39 25.59 9.06
N VAL A 133 -19.90 25.11 10.18
CA VAL A 133 -20.39 25.92 11.30
C VAL A 133 -19.87 25.33 12.63
N PRO A 134 -19.88 26.11 13.74
CA PRO A 134 -19.35 25.63 15.02
C PRO A 134 -19.95 24.33 15.53
N GLN A 135 -21.22 24.04 15.21
CA GLN A 135 -21.90 22.80 15.59
C GLN A 135 -21.23 21.56 14.97
N ASP A 136 -20.65 21.70 13.76
CA ASP A 136 -20.07 20.60 13.02
C ASP A 136 -18.81 20.03 13.72
N TYR A 137 -18.11 20.85 14.53
CA TYR A 137 -17.01 20.34 15.36
C TYR A 137 -17.48 19.22 16.30
N MET A 138 -18.68 19.31 16.85
CA MET A 138 -19.23 18.25 17.71
C MET A 138 -19.57 17.00 16.91
N THR A 139 -20.14 17.17 15.72
CA THR A 139 -20.56 16.07 14.85
C THR A 139 -19.35 15.33 14.28
N GLN A 140 -18.32 16.07 13.85
CA GLN A 140 -17.11 15.50 13.25
C GLN A 140 -16.07 15.01 14.28
N ARG A 141 -16.28 15.26 15.55
CA ARG A 141 -15.37 14.90 16.64
C ARG A 141 -14.99 13.41 16.65
N GLU A 142 -15.98 12.53 16.58
CA GLU A 142 -15.74 11.09 16.65
C GLU A 142 -15.12 10.52 15.36
N PRO A 143 -15.60 10.85 14.16
CA PRO A 143 -14.90 10.51 12.91
C PRO A 143 -13.44 10.96 12.88
N LEU A 144 -13.15 12.20 13.32
CA LEU A 144 -11.78 12.72 13.37
C LEU A 144 -10.90 11.98 14.40
N ARG A 145 -11.47 11.59 15.56
CA ARG A 145 -10.73 10.79 16.56
C ARG A 145 -10.36 9.42 16.03
N GLN A 146 -11.26 8.74 15.33
CA GLN A 146 -11.02 7.46 14.68
C GLN A 146 -9.96 7.60 13.58
N SER A 147 -10.06 8.62 12.73
CA SER A 147 -9.08 8.91 11.71
C SER A 147 -7.69 9.20 12.30
N ASN A 148 -7.61 9.96 13.38
CA ASN A 148 -6.34 10.25 14.05
C ASN A 148 -5.65 8.97 14.58
N GLY A 149 -6.42 8.04 15.14
CA GLY A 149 -5.91 6.73 15.54
C GLY A 149 -5.37 5.92 14.36
N ALA A 150 -6.10 5.90 13.25
CA ALA A 150 -5.68 5.21 12.02
C ALA A 150 -4.39 5.77 11.42
N LEU A 151 -4.20 7.11 11.44
CA LEU A 151 -3.00 7.77 10.91
C LEU A 151 -1.71 7.29 11.58
N GLY A 152 -1.74 7.00 12.89
CA GLY A 152 -0.57 6.46 13.59
C GLY A 152 -0.15 5.09 13.07
N VAL A 153 -1.12 4.20 12.82
CA VAL A 153 -0.88 2.88 12.26
C VAL A 153 -0.36 2.98 10.83
N LEU A 154 -0.95 3.85 10.01
CA LEU A 154 -0.54 4.06 8.62
C LEU A 154 0.89 4.58 8.51
N SER A 155 1.31 5.49 9.38
CA SER A 155 2.69 5.97 9.43
C SER A 155 3.68 4.82 9.55
N GLN A 156 3.44 3.91 10.49
CA GLN A 156 4.30 2.74 10.70
C GLN A 156 4.26 1.76 9.53
N GLN A 157 3.08 1.53 8.95
CA GLN A 157 2.92 0.64 7.80
C GLN A 157 3.69 1.16 6.57
N LEU A 158 3.59 2.46 6.27
CA LEU A 158 4.31 3.08 5.16
C LEU A 158 5.82 3.07 5.34
N GLN A 159 6.31 3.32 6.57
CA GLN A 159 7.73 3.20 6.89
C GLN A 159 8.24 1.77 6.67
N ASN A 160 7.50 0.78 7.17
CA ASN A 160 7.84 -0.63 6.98
C ASN A 160 7.83 -1.03 5.49
N ALA A 161 6.81 -0.57 4.73
CA ALA A 161 6.72 -0.82 3.30
C ALA A 161 7.90 -0.20 2.53
N LYS A 162 8.31 1.02 2.90
CA LYS A 162 9.49 1.68 2.30
C LYS A 162 10.78 0.90 2.61
N MET A 163 11.01 0.51 3.86
CA MET A 163 12.17 -0.28 4.25
C MET A 163 12.22 -1.63 3.50
N GLN A 164 11.08 -2.30 3.36
CA GLN A 164 10.98 -3.55 2.61
C GLN A 164 11.28 -3.36 1.12
N ALA A 165 10.75 -2.29 0.51
CA ALA A 165 11.00 -1.97 -0.88
C ALA A 165 12.49 -1.65 -1.12
N ASP A 166 13.13 -0.87 -0.24
CA ASP A 166 14.55 -0.55 -0.31
C ASP A 166 15.44 -1.79 -0.18
N ALA A 167 15.14 -2.66 0.80
CA ALA A 167 15.86 -3.92 0.98
C ALA A 167 15.72 -4.83 -0.25
N SER A 168 14.51 -4.96 -0.79
CA SER A 168 14.24 -5.77 -1.97
C SER A 168 14.97 -5.21 -3.19
N ARG A 169 14.93 -3.88 -3.43
CA ARG A 169 15.66 -3.22 -4.51
C ARG A 169 17.16 -3.47 -4.42
N SER A 170 17.73 -3.39 -3.23
CA SER A 170 19.15 -3.59 -3.00
C SER A 170 19.62 -5.01 -3.32
N ALA A 171 18.73 -5.99 -3.25
CA ALA A 171 19.01 -7.39 -3.57
C ALA A 171 18.88 -7.72 -5.06
N LEU A 172 18.35 -6.82 -5.89
CA LEU A 172 18.16 -7.05 -7.33
C LEU A 172 19.52 -7.14 -8.05
N LYS A 173 19.60 -8.10 -8.96
CA LYS A 173 20.75 -8.29 -9.87
C LYS A 173 20.29 -7.94 -11.28
N GLN A 174 20.24 -6.64 -11.58
CA GLN A 174 19.78 -6.11 -12.86
C GLN A 174 20.96 -5.83 -13.78
N GLY A 175 20.74 -6.01 -15.09
CA GLY A 175 21.71 -5.62 -16.11
C GLY A 175 21.82 -4.10 -16.24
N ASP A 176 22.92 -3.64 -16.84
CA ASP A 176 23.27 -2.22 -16.96
C ASP A 176 22.24 -1.39 -17.77
N ASP A 177 21.45 -2.03 -18.64
CA ASP A 177 20.39 -1.43 -19.42
C ASP A 177 19.07 -1.28 -18.62
N LEU A 178 18.73 -2.23 -17.74
CA LEU A 178 17.52 -2.21 -16.94
C LEU A 178 17.67 -1.34 -15.69
N LYS A 179 18.81 -1.44 -15.00
CA LYS A 179 19.04 -0.79 -13.71
C LYS A 179 18.70 0.72 -13.71
N PRO A 180 19.20 1.56 -14.64
CA PRO A 180 18.91 2.99 -14.64
C PRO A 180 17.43 3.30 -14.90
N VAL A 181 16.75 2.47 -15.70
CA VAL A 181 15.33 2.61 -15.96
C VAL A 181 14.52 2.27 -14.71
N PHE A 182 14.84 1.16 -14.07
CA PHE A 182 14.20 0.73 -12.83
C PHE A 182 14.41 1.75 -11.70
N ASP A 183 15.62 2.26 -11.54
CA ASP A 183 15.96 3.26 -10.53
C ASP A 183 15.13 4.54 -10.70
N LYS A 184 14.95 5.01 -11.94
CA LYS A 184 14.12 6.18 -12.24
C LYS A 184 12.63 5.93 -11.93
N VAL A 185 12.13 4.74 -12.24
CA VAL A 185 10.75 4.35 -11.89
C VAL A 185 10.59 4.21 -10.38
N TYR A 186 11.58 3.62 -9.70
CA TYR A 186 11.59 3.50 -8.25
C TYR A 186 11.55 4.86 -7.56
N GLU A 187 12.31 5.82 -8.08
CA GLU A 187 12.26 7.20 -7.59
C GLU A 187 10.85 7.78 -7.70
N LYS A 188 10.18 7.62 -8.85
CA LYS A 188 8.81 8.11 -9.07
C LYS A 188 7.80 7.40 -8.17
N VAL A 189 7.86 6.08 -8.08
CA VAL A 189 6.80 5.25 -7.46
C VAL A 189 6.99 5.09 -5.96
N VAL A 190 8.24 5.07 -5.49
CA VAL A 190 8.56 4.76 -4.09
C VAL A 190 9.14 5.97 -3.36
N THR A 191 10.22 6.56 -3.88
CA THR A 191 10.96 7.59 -3.14
C THR A 191 10.16 8.87 -2.97
N LYS A 192 9.69 9.47 -4.07
CA LYS A 192 8.93 10.73 -4.04
C LYS A 192 7.62 10.64 -3.25
N PRO A 193 6.77 9.60 -3.42
CA PRO A 193 5.59 9.46 -2.57
C PRO A 193 5.92 9.27 -1.09
N SER A 194 6.97 8.51 -0.77
CA SER A 194 7.42 8.34 0.62
C SER A 194 7.83 9.67 1.26
N GLU A 195 8.63 10.47 0.56
CA GLU A 195 9.08 11.79 1.02
C GLU A 195 7.93 12.77 1.20
N ALA A 196 6.94 12.74 0.31
CA ALA A 196 5.77 13.60 0.38
C ALA A 196 4.78 13.20 1.49
N LEU A 197 4.62 11.90 1.76
CA LEU A 197 3.75 11.40 2.82
C LEU A 197 4.35 11.59 4.23
N GLN A 198 5.67 11.68 4.34
CA GLN A 198 6.36 11.86 5.62
C GLN A 198 5.89 13.12 6.39
N PRO A 199 5.77 14.33 5.81
CA PRO A 199 5.23 15.50 6.49
C PRO A 199 3.70 15.50 6.57
N LEU A 200 2.99 14.83 5.65
CA LEU A 200 1.53 14.87 5.59
C LEU A 200 0.88 14.19 6.80
N ILE A 201 1.36 13.02 7.20
CA ILE A 201 0.74 12.25 8.28
C ILE A 201 0.80 13.00 9.62
N PRO A 202 1.96 13.52 10.08
CA PRO A 202 2.01 14.33 11.30
C PRO A 202 1.16 15.60 11.21
N ALA A 203 1.16 16.29 10.07
CA ALA A 203 0.32 17.48 9.88
C ALA A 203 -1.17 17.15 10.01
N ALA A 204 -1.62 16.03 9.41
CA ALA A 204 -2.99 15.53 9.56
C ALA A 204 -3.30 15.18 11.02
N GLN A 205 -2.39 14.52 11.74
CA GLN A 205 -2.57 14.15 13.14
C GLN A 205 -2.71 15.38 14.06
N ILE A 206 -1.82 16.35 13.92
CA ILE A 206 -1.86 17.59 14.70
C ILE A 206 -3.17 18.34 14.45
N PHE A 207 -3.53 18.48 13.18
CA PHE A 207 -4.76 19.21 12.80
C PHE A 207 -6.03 18.51 13.27
N THR A 208 -6.15 17.19 13.07
CA THR A 208 -7.31 16.41 13.53
C THR A 208 -7.42 16.40 15.04
N GLN A 209 -6.30 16.29 15.77
CA GLN A 209 -6.30 16.36 17.23
C GLN A 209 -6.81 17.71 17.73
N GLN A 210 -6.42 18.81 17.11
CA GLN A 210 -6.92 20.14 17.46
C GLN A 210 -8.42 20.29 17.19
N LEU A 211 -8.91 19.80 16.06
CA LEU A 211 -10.33 19.80 15.73
C LEU A 211 -11.16 18.99 16.74
N VAL A 212 -10.63 17.82 17.16
CA VAL A 212 -11.26 17.00 18.21
C VAL A 212 -11.33 17.75 19.53
N GLN A 213 -10.26 18.46 19.94
CA GLN A 213 -10.24 19.25 21.17
C GLN A 213 -11.28 20.36 21.16
N VAL A 214 -11.44 21.05 20.01
CA VAL A 214 -12.49 22.06 19.83
C VAL A 214 -13.87 21.43 19.99
N GLY A 215 -14.11 20.30 19.32
CA GLY A 215 -15.38 19.57 19.40
C GLY A 215 -15.70 19.07 20.81
N ASP A 216 -14.70 18.55 21.52
CA ASP A 216 -14.84 18.11 22.91
C ASP A 216 -15.17 19.27 23.84
N PHE A 217 -14.49 20.41 23.68
CA PHE A 217 -14.76 21.61 24.46
C PHE A 217 -16.20 22.10 24.26
N ILE A 218 -16.64 22.22 23.00
CA ILE A 218 -18.03 22.66 22.72
C ILE A 218 -19.04 21.66 23.31
N ALA A 219 -18.78 20.33 23.14
CA ALA A 219 -19.69 19.30 23.66
C ALA A 219 -19.81 19.32 25.20
N GLN A 220 -18.73 19.62 25.92
CA GLN A 220 -18.74 19.79 27.37
C GLN A 220 -19.60 20.99 27.81
N GLN A 221 -19.70 22.03 26.98
CA GLN A 221 -20.49 23.24 27.23
C GLN A 221 -21.90 23.19 26.61
N ASN A 222 -22.28 22.10 25.98
CA ASN A 222 -23.42 21.97 25.06
C ASN A 222 -24.73 22.59 25.57
N THR A 223 -25.04 22.45 26.85
CA THR A 223 -26.28 23.04 27.45
C THR A 223 -26.14 24.53 27.81
N GLN A 224 -24.96 25.08 27.73
CA GLN A 224 -24.63 26.45 28.17
C GLN A 224 -24.29 27.37 27.00
N VAL A 225 -24.02 26.82 25.81
CA VAL A 225 -23.66 27.61 24.62
C VAL A 225 -24.86 27.84 23.70
N SER A 226 -24.88 28.98 23.03
CA SER A 226 -25.84 29.30 21.98
C SER A 226 -25.15 29.42 20.65
N PHE A 227 -25.68 28.71 19.66
CA PHE A 227 -25.17 28.80 18.28
C PHE A 227 -25.95 29.90 17.55
N VAL A 228 -25.22 30.82 16.95
CA VAL A 228 -25.78 31.95 16.17
C VAL A 228 -25.29 31.83 14.71
N ALA A 229 -25.91 32.58 13.81
CA ALA A 229 -25.65 32.45 12.37
C ALA A 229 -24.16 32.49 11.98
N ASN A 230 -23.35 33.28 12.70
CA ASN A 230 -21.93 33.46 12.37
C ASN A 230 -20.97 33.05 13.50
N GLY A 231 -21.43 32.20 14.46
CA GLY A 231 -20.52 31.80 15.52
C GLY A 231 -21.18 31.07 16.70
N ILE A 232 -20.49 31.09 17.81
CA ILE A 232 -20.92 30.49 19.07
C ILE A 232 -20.81 31.51 20.19
N GLN A 233 -21.80 31.53 21.06
CA GLN A 233 -21.82 32.41 22.25
C GLN A 233 -21.68 31.56 23.50
N PHE A 234 -20.80 31.99 24.39
CA PHE A 234 -20.56 31.40 25.69
C PHE A 234 -21.13 32.25 26.82
N PRO A 235 -21.60 31.63 27.92
CA PRO A 235 -22.15 32.35 29.08
C PRO A 235 -21.11 33.22 29.77
N THR A 236 -19.84 32.88 29.70
CA THR A 236 -18.77 33.60 30.39
C THR A 236 -17.62 33.98 29.46
N SER A 237 -16.97 35.09 29.77
CA SER A 237 -15.76 35.52 29.04
C SER A 237 -14.60 34.51 29.15
N GLN A 238 -14.52 33.77 30.25
CA GLN A 238 -13.50 32.70 30.42
C GLN A 238 -13.69 31.57 29.42
N GLN A 239 -14.93 31.08 29.25
CA GLN A 239 -15.24 30.04 28.26
C GLN A 239 -14.95 30.52 26.81
N ALA A 240 -15.35 31.77 26.52
CA ALA A 240 -15.06 32.37 25.22
C ALA A 240 -13.52 32.48 24.96
N SER A 241 -12.74 32.86 25.99
CA SER A 241 -11.29 32.92 25.92
C SER A 241 -10.68 31.54 25.71
N GLN A 242 -11.14 30.51 26.41
CA GLN A 242 -10.70 29.14 26.23
C GLN A 242 -10.98 28.63 24.81
N TYR A 243 -12.18 28.87 24.29
CA TYR A 243 -12.52 28.55 22.90
C TYR A 243 -11.59 29.24 21.90
N ASN A 244 -11.37 30.55 22.07
CA ASN A 244 -10.47 31.31 21.21
C ASN A 244 -9.03 30.78 21.23
N THR A 245 -8.56 30.33 22.39
CA THR A 245 -7.24 29.65 22.50
C THR A 245 -7.19 28.35 21.70
N LEU A 246 -8.27 27.57 21.71
CA LEU A 246 -8.35 26.32 20.97
C LEU A 246 -8.43 26.54 19.45
N ILE A 247 -9.17 27.53 18.98
CA ILE A 247 -9.31 27.79 17.54
C ILE A 247 -8.14 28.58 16.93
N GLY A 248 -7.39 29.31 17.78
CA GLY A 248 -6.27 30.16 17.33
C GLY A 248 -5.28 29.46 16.40
N PRO A 249 -4.79 28.24 16.73
CA PRO A 249 -3.84 27.52 15.90
C PRO A 249 -4.42 26.91 14.63
N LEU A 250 -5.78 26.79 14.51
CA LEU A 250 -6.39 26.03 13.42
C LEU A 250 -6.05 26.55 12.03
N ALA A 251 -5.95 27.87 11.84
CA ALA A 251 -5.64 28.43 10.52
C ALA A 251 -4.25 28.02 10.03
N SER A 252 -3.23 28.09 10.88
CA SER A 252 -1.87 27.69 10.55
C SER A 252 -1.73 26.18 10.37
N GLN A 253 -2.41 25.38 11.20
CA GLN A 253 -2.42 23.92 11.10
C GLN A 253 -3.15 23.47 9.83
N HIS A 254 -4.27 24.10 9.48
CA HIS A 254 -4.97 23.85 8.21
C HIS A 254 -4.09 24.16 7.02
N GLN A 255 -3.37 25.29 7.04
CA GLN A 255 -2.44 25.66 5.98
C GLN A 255 -1.32 24.62 5.83
N ALA A 256 -0.70 24.18 6.93
CA ALA A 256 0.35 23.16 6.93
C ALA A 256 -0.16 21.82 6.38
N PHE A 257 -1.35 21.39 6.82
CA PHE A 257 -2.00 20.18 6.32
C PHE A 257 -2.32 20.29 4.82
N SER A 258 -2.89 21.40 4.36
CA SER A 258 -3.26 21.62 2.97
C SER A 258 -2.05 21.66 2.04
N GLN A 259 -0.94 22.26 2.47
CA GLN A 259 0.32 22.26 1.73
C GLN A 259 0.90 20.85 1.61
N ALA A 260 0.97 20.11 2.73
CA ALA A 260 1.44 18.73 2.74
C ALA A 260 0.56 17.81 1.88
N TRP A 261 -0.77 18.01 1.94
CA TRP A 261 -1.73 17.28 1.10
C TRP A 261 -1.50 17.53 -0.39
N SER A 262 -1.40 18.80 -0.82
CA SER A 262 -1.15 19.12 -2.22
C SER A 262 0.17 18.56 -2.72
N THR A 263 1.22 18.58 -1.89
CA THR A 263 2.52 17.98 -2.22
C THR A 263 2.42 16.45 -2.38
N ALA A 264 1.68 15.78 -1.50
CA ALA A 264 1.50 14.34 -1.56
C ALA A 264 0.69 13.91 -2.80
N VAL A 265 -0.38 14.64 -3.13
CA VAL A 265 -1.16 14.39 -4.36
C VAL A 265 -0.28 14.54 -5.59
N ALA A 266 0.47 15.64 -5.71
CA ALA A 266 1.37 15.88 -6.85
C ALA A 266 2.50 14.84 -6.96
N ALA A 267 2.93 14.22 -5.85
CA ALA A 267 3.95 13.18 -5.85
C ALA A 267 3.41 11.79 -6.24
N THR A 268 2.09 11.59 -6.16
CA THR A 268 1.42 10.32 -6.50
C THR A 268 0.79 10.32 -7.89
N GLU A 269 0.63 11.47 -8.52
CA GLU A 269 0.21 11.62 -9.94
C GLU A 269 1.40 11.42 -10.92
#